data_6ab7ff6a9ead2165025f677bb28c1288
#
_entry.id   6ab7ff6a9ead2165025f677bb28c1288
#
_cell.length_a   1.000
_cell.length_b   1.000
_cell.length_c   1.000
_cell.angle_alpha   90.00
_cell.angle_beta   90.00
_cell.angle_gamma   90.00
#
_symmetry.space_group_name_H-M   'P 1'
#
loop_
_entity.id
_entity.type
_entity.pdbx_description
1 polymer ?
#
loop_
_entity_poly.entity_id
_entity_poly.type
_entity_poly.pdbx_seq_one_letter_code
_entity_poly.pdbx_strand_id
1 'polypeptide(L)'
;MATIEEKKAAAQLAIPVWVSVLKKNNVPENILTLVIAQMILETAYFTSNPYKLNKNPGGITWNNNYLKRSGTSKGSERPADEGGNYVRFDNYDTAAKDYLRIINRSPGKPITATNETDFAHRLALNGYFDIKKTSEQSYLKNLKSIVKRLEDWTDITALIKKKDSLTMAAMPAVFIGLILGTLFFKK
;
A
#
# COMPACT_ATOMS: atom_id res chain seq x y z
N MET A 1 8.66 -16.07 -4.95
CA MET A 1 7.38 -15.33 -4.99
C MET A 1 6.49 -15.82 -3.86
N ALA A 2 5.74 -14.94 -3.19
CA ALA A 2 4.78 -15.36 -2.16
C ALA A 2 3.63 -16.19 -2.76
N THR A 3 3.21 -17.24 -2.05
CA THR A 3 2.05 -18.07 -2.41
C THR A 3 0.74 -17.27 -2.28
N ILE A 4 -0.36 -17.81 -2.79
CA ILE A 4 -1.67 -17.15 -2.68
C ILE A 4 -2.14 -17.07 -1.21
N GLU A 5 -1.85 -18.09 -0.40
CA GLU A 5 -2.16 -18.14 1.02
C GLU A 5 -1.36 -17.10 1.81
N GLU A 6 -0.07 -16.96 1.52
CA GLU A 6 0.79 -15.93 2.13
C GLU A 6 0.30 -14.52 1.76
N LYS A 7 -0.12 -14.29 0.53
CA LYS A 7 -0.69 -13.03 0.07
C LYS A 7 -2.01 -12.72 0.78
N LYS A 8 -2.89 -13.72 0.91
CA LYS A 8 -4.17 -13.59 1.62
C LYS A 8 -3.94 -13.25 3.09
N ALA A 9 -3.08 -14.00 3.77
CA ALA A 9 -2.75 -13.76 5.18
C ALA A 9 -2.16 -12.36 5.40
N ALA A 10 -1.21 -11.94 4.57
CA ALA A 10 -0.62 -10.61 4.66
C ALA A 10 -1.64 -9.50 4.43
N ALA A 11 -2.52 -9.66 3.43
CA ALA A 11 -3.60 -8.72 3.15
C ALA A 11 -4.58 -8.62 4.32
N GLN A 12 -5.02 -9.74 4.88
CA GLN A 12 -5.95 -9.77 6.02
C GLN A 12 -5.39 -9.05 7.25
N LEU A 13 -4.08 -9.10 7.48
CA LEU A 13 -3.42 -8.38 8.57
C LEU A 13 -3.25 -6.88 8.27
N ALA A 14 -2.91 -6.53 7.04
CA ALA A 14 -2.60 -5.14 6.67
C ALA A 14 -3.84 -4.27 6.45
N ILE A 15 -4.91 -4.83 5.84
CA ILE A 15 -6.09 -4.07 5.43
C ILE A 15 -6.77 -3.32 6.59
N PRO A 16 -7.03 -3.93 7.77
CA PRO A 16 -7.66 -3.21 8.87
C PRO A 16 -6.85 -1.99 9.33
N VAL A 17 -5.52 -2.11 9.32
CA VAL A 17 -4.61 -1.01 9.67
C VAL A 17 -4.71 0.11 8.65
N TRP A 18 -4.67 -0.22 7.35
CA TRP A 18 -4.76 0.77 6.29
C TRP A 18 -6.13 1.43 6.22
N VAL A 19 -7.23 0.70 6.42
CA VAL A 19 -8.58 1.29 6.52
C VAL A 19 -8.60 2.36 7.62
N SER A 20 -8.14 2.03 8.83
CA SER A 20 -8.13 2.97 9.95
C SER A 20 -7.27 4.20 9.65
N VAL A 21 -6.05 4.00 9.15
CA VAL A 21 -5.11 5.09 8.87
C VAL A 21 -5.59 5.98 7.72
N LEU A 22 -6.16 5.41 6.66
CA LEU A 22 -6.67 6.17 5.52
C LEU A 22 -7.92 6.98 5.89
N LYS A 23 -8.83 6.44 6.70
CA LYS A 23 -9.98 7.19 7.27
C LYS A 23 -9.49 8.38 8.09
N LYS A 24 -8.53 8.18 8.99
CA LYS A 24 -7.90 9.25 9.77
C LYS A 24 -7.30 10.34 8.88
N ASN A 25 -6.84 9.99 7.69
CA ASN A 25 -6.29 10.92 6.70
C ASN A 25 -7.34 11.41 5.68
N ASN A 26 -8.64 11.33 6.03
CA ASN A 26 -9.77 11.87 5.29
C ASN A 26 -9.93 11.30 3.86
N VAL A 27 -9.55 10.05 3.63
CA VAL A 27 -9.89 9.37 2.38
C VAL A 27 -11.39 9.06 2.38
N PRO A 28 -12.16 9.49 1.37
CA PRO A 28 -13.60 9.22 1.28
C PRO A 28 -13.90 7.71 1.31
N GLU A 29 -14.94 7.30 2.02
CA GLU A 29 -15.28 5.88 2.22
C GLU A 29 -15.51 5.12 0.90
N ASN A 30 -16.14 5.77 -0.07
CA ASN A 30 -16.38 5.21 -1.40
C ASN A 30 -15.09 4.95 -2.22
N ILE A 31 -13.96 5.54 -1.83
CA ILE A 31 -12.67 5.40 -2.50
C ILE A 31 -11.69 4.53 -1.71
N LEU A 32 -11.94 4.27 -0.44
CA LEU A 32 -11.03 3.51 0.42
C LEU A 32 -10.64 2.16 -0.19
N THR A 33 -11.62 1.39 -0.69
CA THR A 33 -11.37 0.09 -1.33
C THR A 33 -10.42 0.22 -2.52
N LEU A 34 -10.56 1.28 -3.34
CA LEU A 34 -9.71 1.52 -4.51
C LEU A 34 -8.29 1.90 -4.12
N VAL A 35 -8.13 2.73 -3.10
CA VAL A 35 -6.80 3.10 -2.56
C VAL A 35 -6.09 1.86 -2.00
N ILE A 36 -6.80 1.01 -1.26
CA ILE A 36 -6.24 -0.24 -0.73
C ILE A 36 -5.91 -1.22 -1.86
N ALA A 37 -6.78 -1.36 -2.86
CA ALA A 37 -6.52 -2.20 -4.02
C ALA A 37 -5.26 -1.75 -4.79
N GLN A 38 -5.06 -0.45 -4.91
CA GLN A 38 -3.87 0.11 -5.53
C GLN A 38 -2.61 -0.17 -4.67
N MET A 39 -2.67 -0.01 -3.34
CA MET A 39 -1.57 -0.40 -2.46
C MET A 39 -1.22 -1.90 -2.59
N ILE A 40 -2.22 -2.77 -2.75
CA ILE A 40 -2.05 -4.20 -2.96
C ILE A 40 -1.29 -4.49 -4.26
N LEU A 41 -1.63 -3.79 -5.35
CA LEU A 41 -0.91 -3.90 -6.62
C LEU A 41 0.57 -3.54 -6.45
N GLU A 42 0.87 -2.41 -5.81
CA GLU A 42 2.23 -1.88 -5.63
C GLU A 42 3.08 -2.72 -4.67
N THR A 43 2.46 -3.39 -3.74
CA THR A 43 3.17 -4.12 -2.67
C THR A 43 3.12 -5.64 -2.83
N ALA A 44 2.64 -6.14 -3.96
CA ALA A 44 2.39 -7.57 -4.17
C ALA A 44 1.60 -8.18 -2.99
N TYR A 45 0.47 -7.59 -2.66
CA TYR A 45 -0.39 -7.97 -1.51
C TYR A 45 0.28 -7.79 -0.15
N PHE A 46 1.00 -6.69 0.04
CA PHE A 46 1.74 -6.38 1.27
C PHE A 46 2.85 -7.39 1.60
N THR A 47 3.29 -8.18 0.60
CA THR A 47 4.36 -9.18 0.77
C THR A 47 5.72 -8.71 0.26
N SER A 48 5.79 -7.59 -0.45
CA SER A 48 7.05 -7.07 -0.99
C SER A 48 8.02 -6.62 0.11
N ASN A 49 9.33 -6.72 -0.16
CA ASN A 49 10.36 -6.26 0.76
C ASN A 49 10.27 -4.75 1.06
N PRO A 50 10.03 -3.86 0.07
CA PRO A 50 9.83 -2.43 0.36
C PRO A 50 8.73 -2.19 1.40
N TYR A 51 7.62 -2.91 1.31
CA TYR A 51 6.55 -2.80 2.29
C TYR A 51 6.96 -3.33 3.67
N LYS A 52 7.46 -4.57 3.74
CA LYS A 52 7.78 -5.24 5.00
C LYS A 52 8.88 -4.53 5.79
N LEU A 53 9.93 -4.08 5.11
CA LEU A 53 11.10 -3.47 5.73
C LEU A 53 10.92 -1.97 6.01
N ASN A 54 10.11 -1.29 5.20
CA ASN A 54 10.06 0.17 5.19
C ASN A 54 8.66 0.75 5.44
N LYS A 55 7.61 -0.07 5.63
CA LYS A 55 6.19 0.37 5.67
C LYS A 55 5.81 1.20 4.43
N ASN A 56 6.40 0.89 3.27
CA ASN A 56 6.29 1.68 2.05
C ASN A 56 5.19 1.10 1.14
N PRO A 57 4.00 1.74 1.06
CA PRO A 57 2.84 1.18 0.38
C PRO A 57 2.83 1.40 -1.14
N GLY A 58 3.78 2.17 -1.68
CA GLY A 58 3.80 2.54 -3.09
C GLY A 58 5.18 2.45 -3.73
N GLY A 59 6.14 1.71 -3.15
CA GLY A 59 7.48 1.63 -3.71
C GLY A 59 8.21 2.98 -3.78
N ILE A 60 7.90 3.89 -2.88
CA ILE A 60 8.36 5.29 -2.91
C ILE A 60 9.88 5.34 -2.76
N THR A 61 10.54 6.00 -3.70
CA THR A 61 12.00 6.12 -3.77
C THR A 61 12.50 7.28 -2.92
N TRP A 62 13.56 7.03 -2.17
CA TRP A 62 14.30 8.03 -1.40
C TRP A 62 14.99 9.04 -2.30
N ASN A 63 14.86 10.33 -1.99
CA ASN A 63 15.58 11.43 -2.61
C ASN A 63 15.81 12.57 -1.60
N ASN A 64 16.52 13.61 -2.00
CA ASN A 64 16.89 14.72 -1.12
C ASN A 64 15.69 15.45 -0.48
N ASN A 65 14.49 15.39 -1.08
CA ASN A 65 13.29 16.00 -0.50
C ASN A 65 12.89 15.31 0.81
N TYR A 66 13.27 14.03 0.99
CA TYR A 66 12.98 13.27 2.21
C TYR A 66 13.91 13.60 3.38
N LEU A 67 15.08 14.19 3.14
CA LEU A 67 15.99 14.65 4.21
C LEU A 67 15.32 15.63 5.17
N LYS A 68 14.35 16.40 4.69
CA LYS A 68 13.63 17.43 5.44
C LYS A 68 12.26 16.98 5.96
N ARG A 69 11.88 15.70 5.75
CA ARG A 69 10.56 15.18 6.15
C ARG A 69 10.68 14.40 7.44
N SER A 70 9.98 14.87 8.46
CA SER A 70 9.85 14.13 9.74
C SER A 70 9.18 12.77 9.51
N GLY A 71 9.62 11.76 10.26
CA GLY A 71 9.06 10.40 10.20
C GLY A 71 9.48 9.61 8.97
N THR A 72 10.52 10.05 8.26
CA THR A 72 11.09 9.33 7.11
C THR A 72 12.60 9.18 7.25
N SER A 73 13.13 8.08 6.74
CA SER A 73 14.57 7.81 6.65
C SER A 73 14.89 7.01 5.38
N LYS A 74 16.17 6.93 5.06
CA LYS A 74 16.68 6.09 3.99
C LYS A 74 16.45 4.62 4.36
N GLY A 75 15.69 3.92 3.53
CA GLY A 75 15.31 2.53 3.74
C GLY A 75 16.18 1.53 3.00
N SER A 76 15.63 0.35 2.74
CA SER A 76 16.32 -0.72 2.01
C SER A 76 16.70 -0.30 0.60
N GLU A 77 17.74 -0.93 0.07
CA GLU A 77 18.17 -0.74 -1.32
C GLU A 77 17.10 -1.19 -2.31
N ARG A 78 17.06 -0.52 -3.45
CA ARG A 78 16.27 -0.92 -4.61
C ARG A 78 17.04 -1.96 -5.42
N PRO A 79 16.38 -2.69 -6.35
CA PRO A 79 17.09 -3.54 -7.31
C PRO A 79 18.27 -2.82 -7.95
N ALA A 80 19.37 -3.54 -8.19
CA ALA A 80 20.63 -2.93 -8.64
C ALA A 80 20.49 -2.18 -9.98
N ASP A 81 19.62 -2.66 -10.87
CA ASP A 81 19.29 -2.05 -12.16
C ASP A 81 18.48 -0.74 -12.03
N GLU A 82 17.76 -0.57 -10.92
CA GLU A 82 17.01 0.65 -10.62
C GLU A 82 17.81 1.65 -9.79
N GLY A 83 18.73 1.17 -8.97
CA GLY A 83 19.60 1.95 -8.09
C GLY A 83 18.89 2.72 -6.99
N GLY A 84 19.64 3.23 -6.02
CA GLY A 84 19.13 4.04 -4.93
C GLY A 84 18.44 3.23 -3.82
N ASN A 85 17.58 3.89 -3.02
CA ASN A 85 16.92 3.30 -1.86
C ASN A 85 15.43 3.61 -1.87
N TYR A 86 14.67 2.80 -1.16
CA TYR A 86 13.29 3.11 -0.81
C TYR A 86 13.22 4.09 0.37
N VAL A 87 12.11 4.81 0.50
CA VAL A 87 11.78 5.55 1.72
C VAL A 87 11.36 4.56 2.78
N ARG A 88 11.91 4.69 3.99
CA ARG A 88 11.39 4.05 5.20
C ARG A 88 10.54 5.05 5.97
N PHE A 89 9.36 4.60 6.40
CA PHE A 89 8.45 5.37 7.23
C PHE A 89 8.45 4.84 8.67
N ASP A 90 8.45 5.74 9.64
CA ASP A 90 8.46 5.36 11.07
C ASP A 90 7.15 4.65 11.45
N ASN A 91 6.04 5.12 10.89
CA ASN A 91 4.71 4.58 11.14
C ASN A 91 3.79 4.65 9.91
N TYR A 92 2.65 3.98 9.98
CA TYR A 92 1.68 3.93 8.89
C TYR A 92 0.98 5.27 8.62
N ASP A 93 0.83 6.14 9.62
CA ASP A 93 0.23 7.48 9.43
C ASP A 93 1.12 8.35 8.54
N THR A 94 2.43 8.38 8.81
CA THR A 94 3.41 9.08 7.96
C THR A 94 3.45 8.49 6.56
N ALA A 95 3.42 7.17 6.45
CA ALA A 95 3.38 6.47 5.16
C ALA A 95 2.11 6.82 4.36
N ALA A 96 0.94 6.84 5.02
CA ALA A 96 -0.33 7.22 4.39
C ALA A 96 -0.32 8.66 3.87
N LYS A 97 0.11 9.61 4.69
CA LYS A 97 0.20 11.01 4.30
C LYS A 97 1.08 11.22 3.06
N ASP A 98 2.23 10.58 3.04
CA ASP A 98 3.14 10.74 1.91
C ASP A 98 2.65 10.01 0.66
N TYR A 99 2.10 8.80 0.82
CA TYR A 99 1.48 8.05 -0.26
C TYR A 99 0.32 8.82 -0.89
N LEU A 100 -0.61 9.34 -0.08
CA LEU A 100 -1.73 10.15 -0.55
C LEU A 100 -1.26 11.41 -1.26
N ARG A 101 -0.23 12.08 -0.75
CA ARG A 101 0.41 13.22 -1.41
C ARG A 101 0.90 12.86 -2.81
N ILE A 102 1.45 11.66 -3.00
CA ILE A 102 1.99 11.22 -4.29
C ILE A 102 0.87 10.85 -5.26
N ILE A 103 -0.08 10.01 -4.83
CA ILE A 103 -1.14 9.57 -5.72
C ILE A 103 -2.14 10.68 -6.04
N ASN A 104 -2.33 11.65 -5.13
CA ASN A 104 -3.36 12.70 -5.25
C ASN A 104 -2.85 14.02 -5.83
N ARG A 105 -1.80 13.95 -6.67
CA ARG A 105 -1.29 15.14 -7.36
C ARG A 105 -2.31 15.67 -8.39
N SER A 106 -2.20 16.97 -8.69
CA SER A 106 -2.86 17.55 -9.86
C SER A 106 -2.14 17.10 -11.15
N PRO A 107 -2.86 16.86 -12.27
CA PRO A 107 -4.30 17.14 -12.44
C PRO A 107 -5.25 16.02 -11.98
N GLY A 108 -4.78 14.78 -11.76
CA GLY A 108 -5.65 13.62 -11.58
C GLY A 108 -6.50 13.63 -10.32
N LYS A 109 -5.87 13.83 -9.13
CA LYS A 109 -6.54 13.78 -7.81
C LYS A 109 -7.41 12.52 -7.62
N PRO A 110 -6.87 11.29 -7.63
CA PRO A 110 -7.63 10.04 -7.56
C PRO A 110 -8.60 9.90 -6.39
N ILE A 111 -8.34 10.55 -5.24
CA ILE A 111 -9.26 10.49 -4.09
C ILE A 111 -10.61 11.18 -4.36
N THR A 112 -10.76 11.92 -5.46
CA THR A 112 -12.03 12.54 -5.89
C THR A 112 -12.73 11.72 -6.95
N ALA A 113 -12.26 10.51 -7.24
CA ALA A 113 -12.87 9.62 -8.22
C ALA A 113 -14.28 9.17 -7.78
N THR A 114 -15.11 8.81 -8.75
CA THR A 114 -16.48 8.36 -8.51
C THR A 114 -16.65 6.84 -8.64
N ASN A 115 -15.73 6.18 -9.34
CA ASN A 115 -15.72 4.74 -9.59
C ASN A 115 -14.32 4.25 -9.99
N GLU A 116 -14.15 2.95 -10.22
CA GLU A 116 -12.85 2.33 -10.54
C GLU A 116 -12.25 2.87 -11.85
N THR A 117 -13.10 3.12 -12.85
CA THR A 117 -12.64 3.63 -14.16
C THR A 117 -12.11 5.04 -14.01
N ASP A 118 -12.85 5.91 -13.31
CA ASP A 118 -12.42 7.27 -13.02
C ASP A 118 -11.15 7.30 -12.16
N PHE A 119 -11.04 6.40 -11.17
CA PHE A 119 -9.84 6.27 -10.34
C PHE A 119 -8.59 5.90 -11.15
N ALA A 120 -8.70 4.88 -12.02
CA ALA A 120 -7.61 4.46 -12.89
C ALA A 120 -7.20 5.57 -13.88
N HIS A 121 -8.18 6.25 -14.48
CA HIS A 121 -7.95 7.39 -15.37
C HIS A 121 -7.19 8.53 -14.66
N ARG A 122 -7.61 8.87 -13.44
CA ARG A 122 -6.95 9.92 -12.63
C ARG A 122 -5.53 9.55 -12.23
N LEU A 123 -5.23 8.28 -11.96
CA LEU A 123 -3.87 7.80 -11.75
C LEU A 123 -3.03 7.94 -13.02
N ALA A 124 -3.58 7.62 -14.19
CA ALA A 124 -2.92 7.81 -15.47
C ALA A 124 -2.59 9.29 -15.73
N LEU A 125 -3.55 10.20 -15.49
CA LEU A 125 -3.34 11.66 -15.60
C LEU A 125 -2.21 12.16 -14.69
N ASN A 126 -2.02 11.54 -13.54
CA ASN A 126 -0.92 11.85 -12.62
C ASN A 126 0.43 11.30 -13.04
N GLY A 127 0.49 10.50 -14.11
CA GLY A 127 1.69 9.77 -14.49
C GLY A 127 2.10 8.74 -13.43
N TYR A 128 1.12 8.19 -12.68
CA TYR A 128 1.41 7.23 -11.62
C TYR A 128 2.00 5.93 -12.18
N PHE A 129 1.57 5.53 -13.35
CA PHE A 129 2.14 4.43 -14.13
C PHE A 129 2.50 4.89 -15.55
N ASP A 130 3.51 4.26 -16.13
CA ASP A 130 3.93 4.55 -17.51
C ASP A 130 2.91 3.98 -18.49
N ILE A 131 2.10 4.87 -19.09
CA ILE A 131 1.06 4.51 -20.08
C ILE A 131 1.63 3.86 -21.34
N LYS A 132 2.94 4.02 -21.62
CA LYS A 132 3.62 3.33 -22.73
C LYS A 132 3.90 1.86 -22.41
N LYS A 133 4.05 1.53 -21.12
CA LYS A 133 4.31 0.16 -20.64
C LYS A 133 3.05 -0.56 -20.22
N THR A 134 2.09 0.15 -19.64
CA THR A 134 0.84 -0.41 -19.12
C THR A 134 -0.32 0.45 -19.59
N SER A 135 -1.19 -0.08 -20.43
CA SER A 135 -2.39 0.66 -20.83
C SER A 135 -3.33 0.89 -19.64
N GLU A 136 -4.09 1.98 -19.69
CA GLU A 136 -5.09 2.29 -18.66
C GLU A 136 -6.10 1.14 -18.49
N GLN A 137 -6.53 0.51 -19.61
CA GLN A 137 -7.42 -0.65 -19.57
C GLN A 137 -6.80 -1.85 -18.85
N SER A 138 -5.51 -2.11 -19.09
CA SER A 138 -4.79 -3.19 -18.40
C SER A 138 -4.66 -2.92 -16.89
N TYR A 139 -4.36 -1.68 -16.52
CA TYR A 139 -4.32 -1.25 -15.14
C TYR A 139 -5.68 -1.40 -14.46
N LEU A 140 -6.75 -0.90 -15.10
CA LEU A 140 -8.13 -1.02 -14.63
C LEU A 140 -8.56 -2.48 -14.43
N LYS A 141 -8.21 -3.36 -15.39
CA LYS A 141 -8.48 -4.81 -15.26
C LYS A 141 -7.82 -5.41 -14.02
N ASN A 142 -6.57 -5.07 -13.77
CA ASN A 142 -5.84 -5.53 -12.58
C ASN A 142 -6.48 -4.97 -11.31
N LEU A 143 -6.81 -3.68 -11.26
CA LEU A 143 -7.46 -3.03 -10.12
C LEU A 143 -8.79 -3.72 -9.78
N LYS A 144 -9.66 -3.94 -10.77
CA LYS A 144 -10.94 -4.66 -10.61
C LYS A 144 -10.75 -6.09 -10.10
N SER A 145 -9.73 -6.80 -10.60
CA SER A 145 -9.40 -8.15 -10.12
C SER A 145 -9.01 -8.15 -8.63
N ILE A 146 -8.28 -7.12 -8.19
CA ILE A 146 -7.92 -6.98 -6.77
C ILE A 146 -9.15 -6.63 -5.92
N VAL A 147 -9.98 -5.70 -6.36
CA VAL A 147 -11.23 -5.34 -5.64
C VAL A 147 -12.08 -6.59 -5.41
N LYS A 148 -12.30 -7.40 -6.44
CA LYS A 148 -13.04 -8.67 -6.31
C LYS A 148 -12.40 -9.61 -5.28
N ARG A 149 -11.07 -9.77 -5.30
CA ARG A 149 -10.37 -10.60 -4.31
C ARG A 149 -10.48 -10.05 -2.89
N LEU A 150 -10.52 -8.74 -2.73
CA LEU A 150 -10.71 -8.12 -1.42
C LEU A 150 -12.07 -8.48 -0.84
N GLU A 151 -13.12 -8.50 -1.65
CA GLU A 151 -14.45 -8.94 -1.24
C GLU A 151 -14.46 -10.40 -0.76
N ASP A 152 -13.70 -11.28 -1.47
CA ASP A 152 -13.58 -12.70 -1.11
C ASP A 152 -12.72 -12.95 0.15
N TRP A 153 -11.74 -12.07 0.43
CA TRP A 153 -10.75 -12.30 1.49
C TRP A 153 -11.04 -11.58 2.79
N THR A 154 -11.79 -10.49 2.73
CA THR A 154 -12.02 -9.60 3.89
C THR A 154 -13.33 -8.85 3.70
N ASP A 155 -14.16 -8.80 4.72
CA ASP A 155 -15.32 -7.90 4.73
C ASP A 155 -14.84 -6.44 4.87
N ILE A 156 -14.28 -5.92 3.77
CA ILE A 156 -13.75 -4.55 3.72
C ILE A 156 -14.87 -3.51 3.95
N THR A 157 -16.10 -3.83 3.55
CA THR A 157 -17.27 -2.95 3.74
C THR A 157 -17.58 -2.80 5.22
N ALA A 158 -17.57 -3.90 5.98
CA ALA A 158 -17.75 -3.82 7.42
C ALA A 158 -16.61 -3.07 8.12
N LEU A 159 -15.36 -3.27 7.67
CA LEU A 159 -14.21 -2.51 8.19
C LEU A 159 -14.36 -1.00 7.94
N ILE A 160 -14.81 -0.60 6.76
CA ILE A 160 -15.01 0.81 6.40
C ILE A 160 -16.14 1.42 7.24
N LYS A 161 -17.24 0.72 7.44
CA LYS A 161 -18.40 1.20 8.21
C LYS A 161 -18.18 1.21 9.73
N LYS A 162 -17.19 0.45 10.22
CA LYS A 162 -16.88 0.41 11.65
C LYS A 162 -16.44 1.80 12.13
N LYS A 163 -17.17 2.36 13.11
CA LYS A 163 -16.72 3.60 13.79
C LYS A 163 -15.39 3.33 14.49
N ASP A 164 -14.46 4.28 14.38
CA ASP A 164 -13.11 4.15 14.93
C ASP A 164 -13.15 4.02 16.47
N SER A 165 -13.28 2.78 16.94
CA SER A 165 -13.05 2.42 18.35
C SER A 165 -11.68 1.76 18.56
N LEU A 166 -10.88 1.67 17.50
CA LEU A 166 -9.51 1.16 17.58
C LEU A 166 -8.55 2.28 17.99
N THR A 167 -8.53 2.59 19.28
CA THR A 167 -7.25 2.96 19.91
C THR A 167 -6.23 1.91 19.45
N MET A 168 -5.09 2.36 18.91
CA MET A 168 -3.99 1.51 18.48
C MET A 168 -3.49 0.65 19.65
N ALA A 169 -4.26 -0.39 19.99
CA ALA A 169 -3.78 -1.46 20.83
C ALA A 169 -2.70 -2.19 20.04
N ALA A 170 -1.53 -2.24 20.61
CA ALA A 170 -0.27 -2.79 20.09
C ALA A 170 -0.51 -3.93 19.10
N MET A 171 0.05 -3.83 17.89
CA MET A 171 0.26 -5.01 17.05
C MET A 171 1.01 -6.03 17.91
N PRO A 172 0.53 -7.27 18.03
CA PRO A 172 1.28 -8.28 18.73
C PRO A 172 2.64 -8.42 18.04
N ALA A 173 3.71 -8.49 18.84
CA ALA A 173 5.09 -8.65 18.40
C ALA A 173 5.38 -9.97 17.63
N VAL A 174 4.36 -10.64 17.16
CA VAL A 174 4.39 -11.91 16.42
C VAL A 174 5.09 -11.80 15.06
N PHE A 175 5.27 -10.58 14.54
CA PHE A 175 5.91 -10.40 13.23
C PHE A 175 7.44 -10.60 13.25
N ILE A 176 8.09 -10.64 14.42
CA ILE A 176 9.56 -10.81 14.53
C ILE A 176 9.94 -12.29 14.70
N GLY A 177 9.04 -13.13 15.22
CA GLY A 177 9.36 -14.54 15.57
C GLY A 177 9.40 -15.51 14.39
N LEU A 178 8.70 -15.26 13.30
CA LEU A 178 8.58 -16.21 12.17
C LEU A 178 9.75 -16.15 11.16
N ILE A 179 10.62 -15.13 11.25
CA ILE A 179 11.79 -15.01 10.36
C ILE A 179 13.04 -15.69 10.95
N LEU A 180 13.10 -15.90 12.26
CA LEU A 180 14.26 -16.53 12.92
C LEU A 180 14.19 -18.07 13.03
N GLY A 181 13.03 -18.68 12.76
CA GLY A 181 12.82 -20.12 12.92
C GLY A 181 13.33 -21.00 11.78
N THR A 182 13.67 -20.48 10.60
CA THR A 182 14.06 -21.28 9.43
C THR A 182 15.55 -21.28 9.10
N LEU A 183 16.39 -20.63 9.91
CA LEU A 183 17.85 -20.55 9.66
C LEU A 183 18.71 -21.52 10.49
N PHE A 184 18.12 -22.40 11.30
CA PHE A 184 18.88 -23.30 12.16
C PHE A 184 18.62 -24.81 11.99
N PHE A 185 18.19 -25.29 10.82
CA PHE A 185 18.25 -26.73 10.55
C PHE A 185 18.66 -27.00 9.09
N LYS A 186 19.98 -26.93 8.83
CA LYS A 186 20.70 -27.79 7.87
C LYS A 186 22.15 -27.93 8.30
N LYS A 187 22.42 -29.00 9.01
CA LYS A 187 23.69 -29.68 8.93
C LYS A 187 23.59 -30.75 7.85
#